data_c02829eb0faac2e00c60d74460ca4b43
#
_entry.id   c02829eb0faac2e00c60d74460ca4b43
#
_cell.length_a   1.000
_cell.length_b   1.000
_cell.length_c   1.000
_cell.angle_alpha   90.00
_cell.angle_beta   90.00
_cell.angle_gamma   90.00
#
_symmetry.space_group_name_H-M   'P 1'
#
loop_
_entity.id
_entity.type
_entity.pdbx_description
1 polymer ?
#
loop_
_entity_poly.entity_id
_entity_poly.type
_entity_poly.pdbx_seq_one_letter_code
_entity_poly.pdbx_strand_id
1 'polypeptide(L)'
;KVFAYDLTKSGSEWRSIYQSKPCIDQFDGMPSWGAGLAIAGDRKVFLTVGDVLHDGVNNRDLISEDNSDYGKIFLIDFVDKTVERYSTGHRNPQGIIKTKSGNVVAVEHGPQGGDELNHIFHGKHYGWPLTTFGVDYGDWVWPLNKDNGFHDGFQQPIMSWTPAIGPSDLTEVTSQNSLWKNDIIISGMRAQSLFRLKLYNGGINFIEKIEIGRRIRKVEFFEGRVFLKDQVTGEIGFF
;
A
#
# COMPACT_ATOMS: atom_id res chain seq x y z
N LYS A 1 4.79 -14.75 -3.51
CA LYS A 1 4.18 -15.80 -2.66
C LYS A 1 3.98 -15.29 -1.25
N VAL A 2 2.91 -15.72 -0.59
CA VAL A 2 2.65 -15.51 0.85
C VAL A 2 2.64 -16.87 1.53
N PHE A 3 3.26 -16.93 2.70
CA PHE A 3 3.35 -18.14 3.49
C PHE A 3 2.78 -17.91 4.88
N ALA A 4 2.18 -18.94 5.47
CA ALA A 4 1.77 -18.99 6.87
C ALA A 4 2.57 -20.04 7.64
N TYR A 5 2.86 -19.74 8.90
CA TYR A 5 3.49 -20.64 9.85
C TYR A 5 2.72 -20.65 11.17
N ASP A 6 2.44 -21.80 11.71
CA ASP A 6 1.68 -21.95 12.97
C ASP A 6 2.65 -22.03 14.15
N LEU A 7 2.80 -20.94 14.88
CA LEU A 7 3.66 -20.84 16.05
C LEU A 7 3.18 -21.64 17.26
N THR A 8 1.93 -22.08 17.27
CA THR A 8 1.34 -22.82 18.40
C THR A 8 1.63 -24.32 18.35
N LYS A 9 2.11 -24.82 17.21
CA LYS A 9 2.37 -26.25 16.98
C LYS A 9 3.86 -26.52 16.84
N SER A 10 4.36 -27.44 17.65
CA SER A 10 5.71 -27.99 17.47
C SER A 10 5.82 -28.74 16.15
N GLY A 11 6.87 -28.52 15.37
CA GLY A 11 7.07 -29.16 14.07
C GLY A 11 6.23 -28.59 12.93
N SER A 12 5.67 -27.39 13.10
CA SER A 12 4.99 -26.68 12.02
C SER A 12 5.92 -26.45 10.84
N GLU A 13 5.34 -26.46 9.64
CA GLU A 13 6.03 -26.12 8.40
C GLU A 13 5.43 -24.86 7.76
N TRP A 14 6.23 -24.14 6.98
CA TRP A 14 5.77 -23.02 6.17
C TRP A 14 4.80 -23.51 5.09
N ARG A 15 3.56 -23.03 5.12
CA ARG A 15 2.56 -23.34 4.11
C ARG A 15 2.38 -22.17 3.16
N SER A 16 2.51 -22.41 1.85
CA SER A 16 2.11 -21.40 0.85
C SER A 16 0.58 -21.25 0.89
N ILE A 17 0.13 -20.01 1.10
CA ILE A 17 -1.29 -19.65 1.13
C ILE A 17 -1.71 -18.85 -0.12
N TYR A 18 -0.74 -18.22 -0.78
CA TYR A 18 -0.99 -17.46 -2.00
C TYR A 18 0.25 -17.39 -2.89
N GLN A 19 0.03 -17.42 -4.19
CA GLN A 19 1.03 -17.15 -5.22
C GLN A 19 0.38 -16.34 -6.33
N SER A 20 0.96 -15.18 -6.65
CA SER A 20 0.50 -14.30 -7.74
C SER A 20 0.60 -14.95 -9.11
N LYS A 21 -0.31 -14.62 -9.99
CA LYS A 21 -0.43 -15.13 -11.37
C LYS A 21 -0.50 -13.95 -12.37
N PRO A 22 0.07 -14.12 -13.57
CA PRO A 22 1.03 -15.17 -13.94
C PRO A 22 2.32 -15.07 -13.11
N CYS A 23 3.10 -16.15 -12.99
CA CYS A 23 4.43 -16.08 -12.39
C CYS A 23 5.37 -15.38 -13.37
N ILE A 24 6.11 -14.37 -12.90
CA ILE A 24 7.10 -13.65 -13.70
C ILE A 24 8.46 -14.23 -13.37
N ASP A 25 9.10 -14.85 -14.37
CA ASP A 25 10.38 -15.54 -14.21
C ASP A 25 11.60 -14.63 -14.45
N GLN A 26 11.43 -13.56 -15.24
CA GLN A 26 12.48 -12.60 -15.56
C GLN A 26 11.99 -11.19 -15.37
N PHE A 27 12.89 -10.35 -14.86
CA PHE A 27 12.54 -9.01 -14.50
C PHE A 27 13.73 -8.06 -14.74
N ASP A 28 13.55 -7.11 -15.67
CA ASP A 28 14.50 -6.03 -15.93
C ASP A 28 13.97 -4.73 -15.32
N GLY A 29 14.71 -4.16 -14.37
CA GLY A 29 14.39 -2.87 -13.76
C GLY A 29 14.05 -2.91 -12.27
N MET A 30 13.47 -1.83 -11.75
CA MET A 30 13.03 -1.70 -10.35
C MET A 30 11.52 -1.93 -10.24
N PRO A 31 11.11 -3.13 -9.83
CA PRO A 31 9.71 -3.52 -9.83
C PRO A 31 8.86 -2.86 -8.73
N SER A 32 7.63 -2.59 -9.09
CA SER A 32 6.57 -2.13 -8.19
C SER A 32 5.86 -3.33 -7.54
N TRP A 33 6.51 -4.00 -6.57
CA TRP A 33 5.98 -5.25 -6.01
C TRP A 33 4.75 -5.10 -5.13
N GLY A 34 4.56 -3.93 -4.50
CA GLY A 34 3.59 -3.81 -3.42
C GLY A 34 4.07 -4.58 -2.17
N ALA A 35 3.33 -5.63 -1.80
CA ALA A 35 3.60 -6.56 -0.69
C ALA A 35 3.26 -6.04 0.72
N GLY A 36 2.35 -5.07 0.86
CA GLY A 36 1.71 -4.72 2.12
C GLY A 36 0.81 -5.85 2.61
N LEU A 37 0.88 -6.14 3.90
CA LEU A 37 0.01 -7.12 4.57
C LEU A 37 -0.68 -6.47 5.76
N ALA A 38 -1.98 -6.71 5.92
CA ALA A 38 -2.74 -6.28 7.10
C ALA A 38 -3.72 -7.36 7.56
N ILE A 39 -3.85 -7.52 8.87
CA ILE A 39 -4.86 -8.41 9.45
C ILE A 39 -6.25 -7.83 9.18
N ALA A 40 -7.12 -8.61 8.55
CA ALA A 40 -8.49 -8.23 8.25
C ALA A 40 -9.51 -8.83 9.24
N GLY A 41 -9.09 -9.84 10.01
CA GLY A 41 -9.87 -10.57 11.00
C GLY A 41 -9.11 -11.80 11.44
N ASP A 42 -9.73 -12.67 12.22
CA ASP A 42 -9.07 -13.83 12.85
C ASP A 42 -8.42 -14.82 11.87
N ARG A 43 -8.89 -14.87 10.63
CA ARG A 43 -8.41 -15.81 9.62
C ARG A 43 -8.21 -15.18 8.24
N LYS A 44 -8.28 -13.85 8.15
CA LYS A 44 -8.16 -13.12 6.88
C LYS A 44 -7.07 -12.07 6.94
N VAL A 45 -6.38 -11.90 5.82
CA VAL A 45 -5.38 -10.84 5.62
C VAL A 45 -5.64 -10.11 4.31
N PHE A 46 -5.41 -8.80 4.30
CA PHE A 46 -5.24 -8.05 3.07
C PHE A 46 -3.82 -8.22 2.56
N LEU A 47 -3.68 -8.36 1.25
CA LEU A 47 -2.41 -8.37 0.53
C LEU A 47 -2.46 -7.34 -0.59
N THR A 48 -1.46 -6.48 -0.68
CA THR A 48 -1.28 -5.61 -1.84
C THR A 48 -0.31 -6.24 -2.83
N VAL A 49 -0.65 -6.16 -4.12
CA VAL A 49 0.21 -6.58 -5.24
C VAL A 49 0.37 -5.42 -6.19
N GLY A 50 1.59 -4.98 -6.42
CA GLY A 50 1.89 -3.90 -7.35
C GLY A 50 1.76 -4.33 -8.82
N ASP A 51 1.88 -3.37 -9.73
CA ASP A 51 1.78 -3.61 -11.18
C ASP A 51 2.98 -4.36 -11.75
N VAL A 52 4.10 -4.38 -11.03
CA VAL A 52 5.36 -5.07 -11.40
C VAL A 52 5.84 -4.68 -12.79
N LEU A 53 5.71 -3.38 -13.14
CA LEU A 53 5.95 -2.81 -14.47
C LEU A 53 5.02 -3.36 -15.59
N HIS A 54 3.94 -4.05 -15.26
CA HIS A 54 2.84 -4.29 -16.17
C HIS A 54 1.92 -3.07 -16.20
N ASP A 55 2.53 -1.93 -16.38
CA ASP A 55 2.00 -0.57 -16.19
C ASP A 55 1.11 -0.09 -17.35
N GLY A 56 0.73 -1.00 -18.24
CA GLY A 56 -0.09 -0.66 -19.38
C GLY A 56 0.68 -0.03 -20.54
N VAL A 57 1.97 0.27 -20.38
CA VAL A 57 2.85 0.80 -21.43
C VAL A 57 3.59 -0.34 -22.12
N ASN A 58 4.35 -1.11 -21.35
CA ASN A 58 5.13 -2.25 -21.86
C ASN A 58 4.28 -3.51 -22.04
N ASN A 59 3.31 -3.71 -21.19
CA ASN A 59 2.47 -4.90 -21.15
C ASN A 59 1.04 -4.53 -20.74
N ARG A 60 0.30 -3.91 -21.66
CA ARG A 60 -1.03 -3.32 -21.42
C ARG A 60 -2.05 -4.33 -20.94
N ASP A 61 -1.96 -5.54 -21.43
CA ASP A 61 -3.01 -6.54 -21.28
C ASP A 61 -2.99 -7.15 -19.87
N LEU A 62 -1.81 -7.33 -19.26
CA LEU A 62 -1.69 -8.04 -17.97
C LEU A 62 -2.32 -7.32 -16.78
N ILE A 63 -2.24 -5.99 -16.68
CA ILE A 63 -2.82 -5.28 -15.54
C ILE A 63 -4.35 -5.24 -15.61
N SER A 64 -4.91 -5.20 -16.82
CA SER A 64 -6.37 -5.18 -17.05
C SER A 64 -6.98 -6.56 -17.16
N GLU A 65 -6.19 -7.62 -17.32
CA GLU A 65 -6.71 -8.99 -17.44
C GLU A 65 -7.31 -9.50 -16.14
N ASP A 66 -8.46 -10.16 -16.25
CA ASP A 66 -9.12 -10.80 -15.11
C ASP A 66 -8.28 -11.92 -14.47
N ASN A 67 -7.39 -12.53 -15.25
CA ASN A 67 -6.49 -13.61 -14.81
C ASN A 67 -5.18 -13.12 -14.18
N SER A 68 -4.92 -11.81 -14.18
CA SER A 68 -3.73 -11.22 -13.61
C SER A 68 -3.96 -10.74 -12.18
N ASP A 69 -3.01 -11.00 -11.31
CA ASP A 69 -3.03 -10.53 -9.92
C ASP A 69 -2.34 -9.18 -9.72
N TYR A 70 -1.76 -8.61 -10.78
CA TYR A 70 -0.98 -7.37 -10.71
C TYR A 70 -1.86 -6.13 -10.63
N GLY A 71 -1.38 -5.12 -9.87
CA GLY A 71 -2.11 -3.87 -9.64
C GLY A 71 -3.40 -4.04 -8.83
N LYS A 72 -3.42 -4.97 -7.88
CA LYS A 72 -4.63 -5.36 -7.14
C LYS A 72 -4.39 -5.49 -5.63
N ILE A 73 -5.45 -5.36 -4.87
CA ILE A 73 -5.48 -5.72 -3.45
C ILE A 73 -6.39 -6.94 -3.28
N PHE A 74 -5.92 -7.91 -2.52
CA PHE A 74 -6.63 -9.16 -2.25
C PHE A 74 -7.02 -9.27 -0.78
N LEU A 75 -8.15 -9.92 -0.52
CA LEU A 75 -8.53 -10.44 0.78
C LEU A 75 -8.37 -11.96 0.76
N ILE A 76 -7.46 -12.47 1.58
CA ILE A 76 -7.09 -13.89 1.61
C ILE A 76 -7.54 -14.49 2.93
N ASP A 77 -8.36 -15.55 2.87
CA ASP A 77 -8.62 -16.41 4.00
C ASP A 77 -7.54 -17.50 4.04
N PHE A 78 -6.67 -17.46 5.06
CA PHE A 78 -5.53 -18.38 5.14
C PHE A 78 -5.89 -19.76 5.74
N VAL A 79 -7.12 -19.94 6.20
CA VAL A 79 -7.67 -21.25 6.64
C VAL A 79 -8.31 -21.97 5.46
N ASP A 80 -9.28 -21.33 4.82
CA ASP A 80 -10.02 -21.92 3.69
C ASP A 80 -9.26 -21.76 2.36
N LYS A 81 -8.16 -21.01 2.35
CA LYS A 81 -7.33 -20.71 1.17
C LYS A 81 -8.11 -20.03 0.03
N THR A 82 -9.14 -19.28 0.38
CA THR A 82 -9.88 -18.48 -0.60
C THR A 82 -9.17 -17.15 -0.82
N VAL A 83 -9.15 -16.70 -2.07
CA VAL A 83 -8.52 -15.44 -2.50
C VAL A 83 -9.58 -14.63 -3.22
N GLU A 84 -9.91 -13.49 -2.65
CA GLU A 84 -10.90 -12.55 -3.19
C GLU A 84 -10.17 -11.32 -3.71
N ARG A 85 -10.45 -10.91 -4.96
CA ARG A 85 -10.00 -9.64 -5.50
C ARG A 85 -10.80 -8.52 -4.84
N TYR A 86 -10.17 -7.79 -3.93
CA TYR A 86 -10.85 -6.77 -3.14
C TYR A 86 -10.97 -5.43 -3.87
N SER A 87 -9.87 -4.98 -4.53
CA SER A 87 -9.85 -3.78 -5.36
C SER A 87 -8.81 -3.89 -6.49
N THR A 88 -8.90 -3.00 -7.47
CA THR A 88 -8.08 -2.98 -8.69
C THR A 88 -7.60 -1.56 -9.01
N GLY A 89 -6.72 -1.42 -10.00
CA GLY A 89 -6.25 -0.11 -10.47
C GLY A 89 -5.21 0.52 -9.56
N HIS A 90 -4.35 -0.30 -8.95
CA HIS A 90 -3.24 0.12 -8.11
C HIS A 90 -1.91 0.02 -8.85
N ARG A 91 -1.02 0.99 -8.61
CA ARG A 91 0.33 0.97 -9.19
C ARG A 91 1.32 0.23 -8.30
N ASN A 92 1.60 0.75 -7.12
CA ASN A 92 2.60 0.21 -6.20
C ASN A 92 2.19 0.42 -4.73
N PRO A 93 1.16 -0.27 -4.27
CA PRO A 93 0.65 -0.13 -2.91
C PRO A 93 1.61 -0.82 -1.92
N GLN A 94 2.30 -0.01 -1.09
CA GLN A 94 3.36 -0.44 -0.19
C GLN A 94 2.87 -0.78 1.22
N GLY A 95 1.99 0.02 1.76
CA GLY A 95 1.43 -0.17 3.09
C GLY A 95 -0.10 -0.28 3.04
N ILE A 96 -0.66 -1.10 3.91
CA ILE A 96 -2.10 -1.26 4.10
C ILE A 96 -2.39 -1.55 5.57
N ILE A 97 -3.46 -0.98 6.11
CA ILE A 97 -3.99 -1.29 7.44
C ILE A 97 -5.50 -1.40 7.41
N LYS A 98 -6.04 -2.16 8.36
CA LYS A 98 -7.43 -2.05 8.77
C LYS A 98 -7.48 -1.34 10.12
N THR A 99 -8.09 -0.16 10.14
CA THR A 99 -8.21 0.65 11.36
C THR A 99 -9.14 0.02 12.38
N LYS A 100 -9.07 0.46 13.63
CA LYS A 100 -10.02 0.04 14.68
C LYS A 100 -11.49 0.36 14.34
N SER A 101 -11.72 1.40 13.57
CA SER A 101 -13.06 1.75 13.09
C SER A 101 -13.56 0.85 11.94
N GLY A 102 -12.70 -0.06 11.44
CA GLY A 102 -13.03 -1.00 10.36
C GLY A 102 -12.69 -0.48 8.97
N ASN A 103 -12.21 0.74 8.81
CA ASN A 103 -11.78 1.28 7.52
C ASN A 103 -10.49 0.60 7.06
N VAL A 104 -10.41 0.31 5.76
CA VAL A 104 -9.17 -0.17 5.14
C VAL A 104 -8.50 1.00 4.44
N VAL A 105 -7.24 1.26 4.77
CA VAL A 105 -6.48 2.39 4.24
C VAL A 105 -5.15 1.89 3.71
N ALA A 106 -4.74 2.37 2.54
CA ALA A 106 -3.48 2.01 1.91
C ALA A 106 -2.73 3.23 1.39
N VAL A 107 -1.40 3.11 1.33
CA VAL A 107 -0.52 4.08 0.68
C VAL A 107 0.18 3.45 -0.50
N GLU A 108 0.30 4.19 -1.59
CA GLU A 108 0.96 3.72 -2.80
C GLU A 108 1.81 4.78 -3.49
N HIS A 109 2.81 4.30 -4.24
CA HIS A 109 3.63 5.18 -5.07
C HIS A 109 2.95 5.46 -6.40
N GLY A 110 2.84 6.74 -6.74
CA GLY A 110 2.61 7.18 -8.10
C GLY A 110 3.86 7.01 -8.98
N PRO A 111 3.80 7.44 -10.25
CA PRO A 111 5.00 7.54 -11.09
C PRO A 111 5.92 8.68 -10.60
N GLN A 112 6.16 9.71 -11.36
CA GLN A 112 6.92 10.88 -10.91
C GLN A 112 5.98 11.85 -10.18
N GLY A 113 5.88 11.77 -8.85
CA GLY A 113 4.84 12.39 -8.03
C GLY A 113 3.57 11.57 -7.98
N GLY A 114 2.51 12.12 -7.39
CA GLY A 114 1.21 11.47 -7.31
C GLY A 114 1.17 10.22 -6.41
N ASP A 115 2.02 10.17 -5.39
CA ASP A 115 1.86 9.18 -4.32
C ASP A 115 0.51 9.38 -3.64
N GLU A 116 -0.16 8.31 -3.23
CA GLU A 116 -1.54 8.37 -2.77
C GLU A 116 -1.76 7.75 -1.40
N LEU A 117 -2.70 8.32 -0.66
CA LEU A 117 -3.38 7.71 0.46
C LEU A 117 -4.81 7.38 0.03
N ASN A 118 -5.14 6.11 0.06
CA ASN A 118 -6.41 5.59 -0.42
C ASN A 118 -7.26 4.99 0.70
N HIS A 119 -8.55 5.28 0.71
CA HIS A 119 -9.55 4.51 1.44
C HIS A 119 -9.98 3.35 0.54
N ILE A 120 -9.74 2.12 0.97
CA ILE A 120 -9.92 0.94 0.13
C ILE A 120 -11.33 0.38 0.32
N PHE A 121 -12.12 0.39 -0.75
CA PHE A 121 -13.47 -0.15 -0.80
C PHE A 121 -13.52 -1.40 -1.67
N HIS A 122 -14.32 -2.36 -1.24
CA HIS A 122 -14.56 -3.58 -2.01
C HIS A 122 -15.14 -3.28 -3.40
N GLY A 123 -14.59 -3.94 -4.43
CA GLY A 123 -15.04 -3.84 -5.83
C GLY A 123 -14.71 -2.54 -6.54
N LYS A 124 -13.94 -1.62 -5.93
CA LYS A 124 -13.57 -0.35 -6.55
C LYS A 124 -12.28 -0.45 -7.36
N HIS A 125 -12.21 0.42 -8.41
CA HIS A 125 -11.05 0.63 -9.25
C HIS A 125 -10.43 2.00 -8.95
N TYR A 126 -9.09 2.05 -8.73
CA TYR A 126 -8.37 3.24 -8.28
C TYR A 126 -7.67 4.02 -9.39
N GLY A 127 -7.88 3.62 -10.64
CA GLY A 127 -7.55 4.40 -11.83
C GLY A 127 -6.28 3.96 -12.56
N TRP A 128 -5.26 3.46 -11.89
CA TRP A 128 -4.03 3.05 -12.55
C TRP A 128 -4.25 1.89 -13.55
N PRO A 129 -3.67 1.90 -14.77
CA PRO A 129 -2.78 2.92 -15.36
C PRO A 129 -3.53 3.97 -16.19
N LEU A 130 -4.85 4.04 -16.09
CA LEU A 130 -5.69 4.91 -16.92
C LEU A 130 -5.65 6.36 -16.48
N THR A 131 -5.45 6.59 -15.18
CA THR A 131 -5.29 7.92 -14.59
C THR A 131 -4.28 7.90 -13.45
N THR A 132 -3.67 9.04 -13.13
CA THR A 132 -2.74 9.26 -12.02
C THR A 132 -2.64 10.75 -11.69
N PHE A 133 -2.26 11.08 -10.45
CA PHE A 133 -1.86 12.45 -10.07
C PHE A 133 -0.36 12.74 -10.31
N GLY A 134 0.41 11.73 -10.72
CA GLY A 134 1.80 11.88 -11.11
C GLY A 134 1.96 12.21 -12.59
N VAL A 135 3.21 12.34 -13.01
CA VAL A 135 3.59 12.57 -14.42
C VAL A 135 4.50 11.43 -14.89
N ASP A 136 4.73 11.34 -16.18
CA ASP A 136 5.62 10.35 -16.77
C ASP A 136 7.10 10.59 -16.41
N TYR A 137 7.94 9.59 -16.69
CA TYR A 137 9.38 9.64 -16.48
C TYR A 137 10.16 10.05 -17.75
N GLY A 138 9.57 10.85 -18.62
CA GLY A 138 10.19 11.31 -19.83
C GLY A 138 9.60 10.66 -21.08
N ASP A 139 10.22 9.62 -21.62
CA ASP A 139 9.78 8.99 -22.89
C ASP A 139 8.53 8.10 -22.78
N TRP A 140 8.02 7.92 -21.57
CA TRP A 140 6.85 7.09 -21.27
C TRP A 140 5.59 7.94 -21.19
N VAL A 141 4.52 7.51 -21.83
CA VAL A 141 3.25 8.23 -21.83
C VAL A 141 2.32 7.65 -20.76
N TRP A 142 2.29 8.26 -19.60
CA TRP A 142 1.29 8.04 -18.55
C TRP A 142 0.55 9.35 -18.21
N PRO A 143 -0.67 9.22 -17.80
CA PRO A 143 -1.54 8.05 -17.81
C PRO A 143 -1.91 7.65 -19.24
N LEU A 144 -2.42 6.45 -19.42
CA LEU A 144 -2.94 5.98 -20.72
C LEU A 144 -4.18 6.78 -21.16
N ASN A 145 -4.88 7.37 -20.20
CA ASN A 145 -5.95 8.33 -20.43
C ASN A 145 -5.37 9.75 -20.38
N LYS A 146 -5.84 10.65 -21.24
CA LYS A 146 -5.31 12.01 -21.39
C LYS A 146 -5.64 12.96 -20.23
N ASP A 147 -6.53 12.57 -19.33
CA ASP A 147 -7.04 13.41 -18.24
C ASP A 147 -6.24 13.22 -16.95
N ASN A 148 -5.01 13.71 -16.95
CA ASN A 148 -4.12 13.72 -15.78
C ASN A 148 -4.74 14.49 -14.60
N GLY A 149 -4.68 13.89 -13.41
CA GLY A 149 -5.15 14.53 -12.18
C GLY A 149 -6.66 14.46 -11.98
N PHE A 150 -7.39 13.80 -12.89
CA PHE A 150 -8.82 13.55 -12.76
C PHE A 150 -9.06 12.05 -12.64
N HIS A 151 -9.77 11.64 -11.59
CA HIS A 151 -10.17 10.24 -11.38
C HIS A 151 -11.65 10.02 -11.74
N ASP A 152 -12.14 10.71 -12.76
CA ASP A 152 -13.54 10.58 -13.21
C ASP A 152 -13.84 9.12 -13.56
N GLY A 153 -14.86 8.56 -12.91
CA GLY A 153 -15.22 7.15 -13.04
C GLY A 153 -14.41 6.18 -12.14
N PHE A 154 -13.41 6.66 -11.41
CA PHE A 154 -12.59 5.87 -10.49
C PHE A 154 -12.73 6.32 -9.04
N GLN A 155 -12.27 5.47 -8.10
CA GLN A 155 -12.23 5.84 -6.70
C GLN A 155 -11.16 6.91 -6.47
N GLN A 156 -11.56 8.05 -5.91
CA GLN A 156 -10.65 9.13 -5.56
C GLN A 156 -9.79 8.77 -4.35
N PRO A 157 -8.49 9.13 -4.32
CA PRO A 157 -7.67 9.04 -3.12
C PRO A 157 -8.16 10.05 -2.06
N ILE A 158 -7.87 9.76 -0.79
CA ILE A 158 -8.06 10.72 0.32
C ILE A 158 -7.11 11.90 0.13
N MET A 159 -5.89 11.63 -0.33
CA MET A 159 -4.84 12.61 -0.57
C MET A 159 -3.82 12.09 -1.59
N SER A 160 -3.25 13.03 -2.36
CA SER A 160 -2.12 12.79 -3.24
C SER A 160 -0.96 13.74 -2.89
N TRP A 161 0.27 13.27 -3.08
CA TRP A 161 1.49 14.06 -2.85
C TRP A 161 2.24 14.35 -4.14
N THR A 162 2.44 15.64 -4.40
CA THR A 162 3.32 16.13 -5.46
C THR A 162 4.13 17.31 -4.87
N PRO A 163 5.45 17.16 -4.71
CA PRO A 163 6.31 16.02 -5.10
C PRO A 163 6.09 14.75 -4.28
N ALA A 164 6.52 13.61 -4.84
CA ALA A 164 6.43 12.31 -4.19
C ALA A 164 7.16 12.27 -2.83
N ILE A 165 6.54 11.63 -1.84
CA ILE A 165 7.12 11.39 -0.51
C ILE A 165 7.78 10.02 -0.39
N GLY A 166 7.47 9.09 -1.31
CA GLY A 166 7.88 7.69 -1.27
C GLY A 166 7.29 6.94 -0.07
N PRO A 167 5.94 6.83 0.04
CA PRO A 167 5.32 6.18 1.19
C PRO A 167 5.67 4.70 1.22
N SER A 168 6.09 4.19 2.37
CA SER A 168 6.53 2.79 2.48
C SER A 168 5.68 1.95 3.40
N ASP A 169 5.03 2.57 4.37
CA ASP A 169 4.20 1.89 5.35
C ASP A 169 3.31 2.88 6.10
N LEU A 170 2.30 2.36 6.81
CA LEU A 170 1.46 3.16 7.68
C LEU A 170 0.97 2.36 8.88
N THR A 171 0.63 3.05 9.96
CA THR A 171 0.05 2.46 11.18
C THR A 171 -0.98 3.40 11.80
N GLU A 172 -1.91 2.86 12.59
CA GLU A 172 -2.86 3.63 13.38
C GLU A 172 -2.40 3.70 14.84
N VAL A 173 -2.43 4.88 15.44
CA VAL A 173 -2.16 5.06 16.88
C VAL A 173 -3.37 4.62 17.68
N THR A 174 -3.28 3.45 18.29
CA THR A 174 -4.44 2.79 18.94
C THR A 174 -4.52 2.98 20.44
N SER A 175 -3.57 3.73 21.06
CA SER A 175 -3.57 4.01 22.50
C SER A 175 -4.68 4.96 22.90
N GLN A 176 -5.47 4.58 23.91
CA GLN A 176 -6.55 5.42 24.43
C GLN A 176 -6.04 6.69 25.13
N ASN A 177 -4.82 6.65 25.66
CA ASN A 177 -4.20 7.73 26.43
C ASN A 177 -3.30 8.63 25.57
N SER A 178 -3.16 8.36 24.28
CA SER A 178 -2.36 9.17 23.36
C SER A 178 -3.16 10.38 22.86
N LEU A 179 -2.50 11.53 22.78
CA LEU A 179 -3.02 12.72 22.08
C LEU A 179 -3.18 12.46 20.56
N TRP A 180 -2.49 11.44 20.03
CA TRP A 180 -2.53 11.00 18.64
C TRP A 180 -3.52 9.84 18.40
N LYS A 181 -4.38 9.56 19.38
CA LYS A 181 -5.37 8.47 19.27
C LYS A 181 -6.13 8.54 17.95
N ASN A 182 -6.17 7.41 17.26
CA ASN A 182 -6.79 7.20 15.93
C ASN A 182 -6.14 8.01 14.79
N ASP A 183 -5.00 8.65 15.02
CA ASP A 183 -4.24 9.26 13.94
C ASP A 183 -3.51 8.17 13.15
N ILE A 184 -3.32 8.40 11.85
CA ILE A 184 -2.54 7.55 10.97
C ILE A 184 -1.13 8.13 10.85
N ILE A 185 -0.13 7.29 11.04
CA ILE A 185 1.29 7.63 10.82
C ILE A 185 1.73 6.94 9.53
N ILE A 186 2.23 7.72 8.58
CA ILE A 186 2.77 7.24 7.29
C ILE A 186 4.27 7.50 7.27
N SER A 187 5.05 6.51 6.88
CA SER A 187 6.50 6.69 6.64
C SER A 187 6.77 7.07 5.20
N GLY A 188 7.54 8.16 4.98
CA GLY A 188 7.97 8.66 3.68
C GLY A 188 9.48 8.48 3.48
N MET A 189 9.88 7.48 2.70
CA MET A 189 11.30 7.21 2.46
C MET A 189 12.01 8.33 1.71
N ARG A 190 11.38 8.88 0.65
CA ARG A 190 11.95 9.97 -0.12
C ARG A 190 11.95 11.27 0.68
N ALA A 191 10.90 11.54 1.40
CA ALA A 191 10.76 12.70 2.25
C ALA A 191 11.62 12.62 3.53
N GLN A 192 12.14 11.43 3.89
CA GLN A 192 12.88 11.16 5.14
C GLN A 192 12.12 11.64 6.38
N SER A 193 10.82 11.49 6.36
CA SER A 193 9.88 12.06 7.34
C SER A 193 8.74 11.09 7.62
N LEU A 194 8.07 11.32 8.73
CA LEU A 194 6.74 10.75 8.96
C LEU A 194 5.69 11.81 8.64
N PHE A 195 4.50 11.33 8.28
CA PHE A 195 3.33 12.16 8.12
C PHE A 195 2.25 11.65 9.08
N ARG A 196 1.86 12.49 10.03
CA ARG A 196 0.75 12.21 10.94
C ARG A 196 -0.51 12.84 10.40
N LEU A 197 -1.55 12.05 10.24
CA LEU A 197 -2.83 12.48 9.69
C LEU A 197 -3.96 12.15 10.65
N LYS A 198 -4.88 13.10 10.80
CA LYS A 198 -6.16 12.87 11.45
C LYS A 198 -7.25 12.82 10.39
N LEU A 199 -7.87 11.65 10.25
CA LEU A 199 -8.99 11.44 9.35
C LEU A 199 -10.31 11.77 10.06
N TYR A 200 -11.21 12.44 9.35
CA TYR A 200 -12.56 12.74 9.81
C TYR A 200 -13.54 12.72 8.64
N ASN A 201 -14.62 11.97 8.77
CA ASN A 201 -15.65 11.82 7.72
C ASN A 201 -15.09 11.45 6.33
N GLY A 202 -14.07 10.59 6.30
CA GLY A 202 -13.44 10.12 5.05
C GLY A 202 -12.44 11.10 4.42
N GLY A 203 -12.24 12.29 5.01
CA GLY A 203 -11.25 13.27 4.57
C GLY A 203 -10.15 13.52 5.61
N ILE A 204 -9.19 14.39 5.26
CA ILE A 204 -8.12 14.80 6.16
C ILE A 204 -8.53 16.09 6.89
N ASN A 205 -8.57 16.01 8.21
CA ASN A 205 -8.80 17.18 9.07
C ASN A 205 -7.51 17.85 9.53
N PHE A 206 -6.42 17.09 9.59
CA PHE A 206 -5.12 17.57 10.03
C PHE A 206 -4.01 16.73 9.41
N ILE A 207 -2.91 17.38 9.04
CA ILE A 207 -1.67 16.74 8.59
C ILE A 207 -0.48 17.46 9.19
N GLU A 208 0.49 16.68 9.68
CA GLU A 208 1.75 17.15 10.21
C GLU A 208 2.89 16.35 9.59
N LYS A 209 3.92 17.05 9.13
CA LYS A 209 5.18 16.44 8.72
C LYS A 209 6.16 16.44 9.88
N ILE A 210 6.70 15.29 10.23
CA ILE A 210 7.67 15.09 11.30
C ILE A 210 9.00 14.70 10.66
N GLU A 211 9.98 15.59 10.71
CA GLU A 211 11.31 15.35 10.12
C GLU A 211 12.06 14.30 10.93
N ILE A 212 12.52 13.24 10.26
CA ILE A 212 13.32 12.17 10.86
C ILE A 212 14.77 12.20 10.33
N GLY A 213 14.98 12.67 9.10
CA GLY A 213 16.28 12.69 8.43
C GLY A 213 16.77 11.31 7.99
N ARG A 214 15.91 10.29 8.00
CA ARG A 214 16.22 8.90 7.64
C ARG A 214 15.13 8.30 6.73
N ARG A 215 15.51 7.30 5.94
CA ARG A 215 14.60 6.55 5.08
C ARG A 215 13.89 5.45 5.89
N ILE A 216 12.72 5.76 6.41
CA ILE A 216 11.96 4.80 7.22
C ILE A 216 11.19 3.86 6.31
N ARG A 217 11.47 2.55 6.41
CA ARG A 217 10.84 1.49 5.61
C ARG A 217 9.57 0.92 6.25
N LYS A 218 9.56 0.84 7.58
CA LYS A 218 8.43 0.31 8.35
C LYS A 218 8.13 1.22 9.51
N VAL A 219 6.84 1.35 9.78
CA VAL A 219 6.31 2.04 10.95
C VAL A 219 5.25 1.16 11.61
N GLU A 220 5.34 0.98 12.93
CA GLU A 220 4.39 0.17 13.67
C GLU A 220 4.08 0.81 15.02
N PHE A 221 2.82 0.87 15.38
CA PHE A 221 2.39 1.30 16.71
C PHE A 221 2.15 0.07 17.58
N PHE A 222 2.97 -0.07 18.62
CA PHE A 222 2.90 -1.18 19.56
C PHE A 222 3.19 -0.70 21.00
N GLU A 223 2.42 -1.16 21.97
CA GLU A 223 2.57 -0.85 23.41
C GLU A 223 2.79 0.64 23.73
N GLY A 224 2.02 1.51 23.06
CA GLY A 224 2.05 2.95 23.32
C GLY A 224 3.19 3.72 22.65
N ARG A 225 3.99 3.06 21.81
CA ARG A 225 5.14 3.63 21.10
C ARG A 225 5.02 3.45 19.60
N VAL A 226 5.63 4.35 18.84
CA VAL A 226 5.78 4.23 17.38
C VAL A 226 7.18 3.70 17.09
N PHE A 227 7.26 2.48 16.57
CA PHE A 227 8.51 1.85 16.16
C PHE A 227 8.79 2.18 14.70
N LEU A 228 10.06 2.46 14.41
CA LEU A 228 10.55 2.81 13.08
C LEU A 228 11.68 1.88 12.69
N LYS A 229 11.67 1.39 11.44
CA LYS A 229 12.80 0.64 10.86
C LYS A 229 13.45 1.45 9.76
N ASP A 230 14.72 1.78 9.96
CA ASP A 230 15.55 2.43 8.94
C ASP A 230 15.83 1.45 7.78
N GLN A 231 15.66 1.92 6.53
CA GLN A 231 15.89 1.10 5.34
C GLN A 231 17.39 0.84 5.08
N VAL A 232 18.24 1.80 5.42
CA VAL A 232 19.67 1.76 5.07
C VAL A 232 20.46 0.96 6.09
N THR A 233 20.25 1.27 7.38
CA THR A 233 21.02 0.63 8.47
C THR A 233 20.35 -0.63 9.00
N GLY A 234 19.04 -0.79 8.79
CA GLY A 234 18.24 -1.85 9.38
C GLY A 234 17.93 -1.64 10.86
N GLU A 235 18.40 -0.55 11.46
CA GLU A 235 18.14 -0.20 12.85
C GLU A 235 16.66 -0.03 13.13
N ILE A 236 16.25 -0.40 14.35
CA ILE A 236 14.92 -0.16 14.87
C ILE A 236 15.03 0.85 16.00
N GLY A 237 14.32 1.96 15.87
CA GLY A 237 14.13 2.97 16.89
C GLY A 237 12.66 3.13 17.27
N PHE A 238 12.38 3.95 18.29
CA PHE A 238 11.00 4.30 18.68
C PHE A 238 10.94 5.70 19.30
N PHE A 239 9.74 6.27 19.37
CA PHE A 239 9.40 7.48 20.13
C PHE A 239 7.99 7.37 20.72
#